data_ad47ff1cabb0e9f5139d88c5758f1f9e
#
_entry.id   ad47ff1cabb0e9f5139d88c5758f1f9e
#
_cell.length_a   1.000
_cell.length_b   1.000
_cell.length_c   1.000
_cell.angle_alpha   90.00
_cell.angle_beta   90.00
_cell.angle_gamma   90.00
#
_symmetry.space_group_name_H-M   'P 1'
#
loop_
_entity.id
_entity.type
_entity.pdbx_description
1 polymer ?
#
loop_
_entity_poly.entity_id
_entity_poly.type
_entity_poly.pdbx_seq_one_letter_code
_entity_poly.pdbx_strand_id
1 'polypeptide(L)'
;MDKKFDVVIVGTGAAGLYAALNFPESVNILLVSKRELQLSNSSLAQGGVACVLDTVHDSYKLHITDTLIAGKYKNTLSAVEKLVTEGPSDVLKIKDLGVDFDLNEDGTMCKTLEAGHSRNRIVHHKDSTGKAIVDGLIAKVTQLKNVTVCDNALVYSIDKVLNGFYISILRNGEKLHYGCNYCLLATGGIGRVYKYTTNSAIATGDGIAFAYMLGARIKNLSRIQFHPTAFAADHGRERFLISEAVRGEGAVLLNCNGERFASNYDSRGELAPRDVVSNAVMLESIKTNSENFYLDITHKPADFVRNRFPMIYERCLEEGVDITKDRIPVFPCQHYLMGGIDVDLHSRTTVEGLYAAGECSHTGVHGANRLASNSLLEALVYSRTAALDITDKINKFGRRTLGEEPVYHGSAPGKNIPPPR
;
A
#
# COMPACT_ATOMS: atom_id res chain seq x y z
N MET A 1 -4.55 -35.07 2.67
CA MET A 1 -3.18 -34.97 2.13
C MET A 1 -2.73 -33.53 2.34
N ASP A 2 -1.76 -33.33 3.21
CA ASP A 2 -1.19 -32.02 3.45
C ASP A 2 -0.55 -31.51 2.18
N LYS A 3 -1.12 -30.48 1.60
CA LYS A 3 -0.50 -29.85 0.43
C LYS A 3 0.71 -29.06 0.90
N LYS A 4 1.87 -29.39 0.35
CA LYS A 4 3.13 -28.67 0.60
C LYS A 4 3.45 -27.76 -0.57
N PHE A 5 3.86 -26.54 -0.24
CA PHE A 5 4.30 -25.52 -1.18
C PHE A 5 5.77 -25.14 -0.89
N ASP A 6 6.46 -24.61 -1.86
CA ASP A 6 7.77 -24.01 -1.62
C ASP A 6 7.61 -22.69 -0.86
N VAL A 7 6.61 -21.91 -1.27
CA VAL A 7 6.32 -20.58 -0.73
C VAL A 7 4.82 -20.42 -0.46
N VAL A 8 4.46 -19.85 0.70
CA VAL A 8 3.13 -19.28 0.93
C VAL A 8 3.26 -17.77 0.97
N ILE A 9 2.47 -17.08 0.14
CA ILE A 9 2.33 -15.63 0.13
C ILE A 9 0.99 -15.27 0.76
N VAL A 10 1.01 -14.47 1.83
CA VAL A 10 -0.20 -14.04 2.54
C VAL A 10 -0.50 -12.60 2.20
N GLY A 11 -1.56 -12.38 1.43
CA GLY A 11 -2.02 -11.08 0.94
C GLY A 11 -1.90 -10.94 -0.58
N THR A 12 -2.91 -10.31 -1.20
CA THR A 12 -3.08 -10.11 -2.64
C THR A 12 -3.16 -8.63 -3.05
N GLY A 13 -2.54 -7.77 -2.26
CA GLY A 13 -2.22 -6.41 -2.71
C GLY A 13 -1.09 -6.42 -3.75
N ALA A 14 -0.66 -5.25 -4.21
CA ALA A 14 0.40 -5.10 -5.21
C ALA A 14 1.66 -5.91 -4.83
N ALA A 15 2.06 -5.92 -3.55
CA ALA A 15 3.24 -6.65 -3.11
C ALA A 15 3.10 -8.17 -3.28
N GLY A 16 2.00 -8.78 -2.83
CA GLY A 16 1.82 -10.23 -2.92
C GLY A 16 1.66 -10.72 -4.35
N LEU A 17 0.87 -10.02 -5.16
CA LEU A 17 0.68 -10.33 -6.57
C LEU A 17 1.98 -10.19 -7.37
N TYR A 18 2.72 -9.09 -7.16
CA TYR A 18 3.96 -8.87 -7.89
C TYR A 18 5.07 -9.83 -7.44
N ALA A 19 5.11 -10.21 -6.14
CA ALA A 19 6.00 -11.29 -5.69
C ALA A 19 5.73 -12.59 -6.46
N ALA A 20 4.46 -13.01 -6.56
CA ALA A 20 4.08 -14.25 -7.25
C ALA A 20 4.56 -14.28 -8.71
N LEU A 21 4.52 -13.13 -9.41
CA LEU A 21 4.98 -12.97 -10.80
C LEU A 21 6.51 -12.98 -10.94
N ASN A 22 7.26 -12.88 -9.85
CA ASN A 22 8.72 -12.83 -9.88
C ASN A 22 9.38 -14.16 -9.48
N PHE A 23 8.60 -15.20 -9.17
CA PHE A 23 9.12 -16.54 -8.99
C PHE A 23 9.18 -17.30 -10.32
N PRO A 24 10.18 -18.17 -10.52
CA PRO A 24 10.21 -19.06 -11.68
C PRO A 24 9.11 -20.15 -11.58
N GLU A 25 8.69 -20.69 -12.72
CA GLU A 25 7.66 -21.74 -12.79
C GLU A 25 7.99 -23.00 -11.97
N SER A 26 9.26 -23.22 -11.67
CA SER A 26 9.72 -24.33 -10.83
C SER A 26 9.38 -24.19 -9.34
N VAL A 27 9.00 -23.00 -8.88
CA VAL A 27 8.64 -22.71 -7.48
C VAL A 27 7.14 -22.83 -7.31
N ASN A 28 6.67 -23.70 -6.41
CA ASN A 28 5.26 -23.97 -6.15
C ASN A 28 4.73 -23.01 -5.07
N ILE A 29 3.72 -22.21 -5.40
CA ILE A 29 3.25 -21.08 -4.58
C ILE A 29 1.79 -21.28 -4.19
N LEU A 30 1.48 -21.07 -2.89
CA LEU A 30 0.14 -20.78 -2.42
C LEU A 30 0.00 -19.28 -2.17
N LEU A 31 -0.90 -18.64 -2.91
CA LEU A 31 -1.25 -17.23 -2.73
C LEU A 31 -2.60 -17.12 -2.01
N VAL A 32 -2.58 -16.55 -0.79
CA VAL A 32 -3.75 -16.51 0.09
C VAL A 32 -4.31 -15.11 0.18
N SER A 33 -5.61 -14.96 -0.05
CA SER A 33 -6.35 -13.71 0.13
C SER A 33 -7.46 -13.86 1.17
N LYS A 34 -7.53 -12.92 2.11
CA LYS A 34 -8.54 -12.87 3.17
C LYS A 34 -9.96 -12.65 2.62
N ARG A 35 -10.06 -11.98 1.49
CA ARG A 35 -11.28 -11.69 0.73
C ARG A 35 -11.02 -11.98 -0.75
N GLU A 36 -11.91 -11.52 -1.62
CA GLU A 36 -11.69 -11.56 -3.07
C GLU A 36 -10.39 -10.83 -3.46
N LEU A 37 -9.77 -11.27 -4.54
CA LEU A 37 -8.44 -10.81 -4.97
C LEU A 37 -8.37 -9.30 -5.20
N GLN A 38 -9.46 -8.70 -5.67
CA GLN A 38 -9.53 -7.28 -6.02
C GLN A 38 -9.56 -6.37 -4.79
N LEU A 39 -9.98 -6.89 -3.62
CA LEU A 39 -10.10 -6.08 -2.41
C LEU A 39 -8.75 -5.93 -1.72
N SER A 40 -8.12 -4.79 -1.90
CA SER A 40 -6.87 -4.43 -1.22
C SER A 40 -6.74 -2.91 -1.06
N ASN A 41 -5.93 -2.44 -0.11
CA ASN A 41 -5.59 -1.02 -0.06
C ASN A 41 -4.83 -0.56 -1.31
N SER A 42 -4.09 -1.47 -1.96
CA SER A 42 -3.43 -1.17 -3.23
C SER A 42 -4.42 -0.82 -4.32
N SER A 43 -5.55 -1.52 -4.43
CA SER A 43 -6.59 -1.23 -5.43
C SER A 43 -7.32 0.09 -5.17
N LEU A 44 -7.32 0.59 -3.92
CA LEU A 44 -7.92 1.87 -3.54
C LEU A 44 -6.97 3.06 -3.77
N ALA A 45 -5.72 2.84 -4.16
CA ALA A 45 -4.75 3.90 -4.37
C ALA A 45 -5.11 4.74 -5.60
N GLN A 46 -5.43 6.01 -5.37
CA GLN A 46 -5.90 6.95 -6.39
C GLN A 46 -4.76 7.70 -7.09
N GLY A 47 -3.65 7.94 -6.38
CA GLY A 47 -2.49 8.68 -6.89
C GLY A 47 -1.75 7.90 -7.98
N GLY A 48 -0.43 7.79 -7.84
CA GLY A 48 0.37 7.09 -8.83
C GLY A 48 1.55 6.34 -8.20
N VAL A 49 2.54 6.08 -9.04
CA VAL A 49 3.82 5.48 -8.64
C VAL A 49 4.94 6.47 -8.93
N ALA A 50 5.70 6.84 -7.89
CA ALA A 50 6.84 7.76 -8.05
C ALA A 50 8.00 7.03 -8.72
N CYS A 51 8.43 7.51 -9.89
CA CYS A 51 9.45 6.81 -10.67
C CYS A 51 10.25 7.77 -11.57
N VAL A 52 11.58 7.71 -11.51
CA VAL A 52 12.46 8.48 -12.39
C VAL A 52 12.61 7.75 -13.73
N LEU A 53 11.80 8.12 -14.71
CA LEU A 53 11.85 7.57 -16.07
C LEU A 53 12.53 8.51 -17.09
N ASP A 54 12.76 9.75 -16.69
CA ASP A 54 13.36 10.77 -17.53
C ASP A 54 14.54 11.41 -16.79
N THR A 55 15.74 11.03 -17.16
CA THR A 55 16.97 11.50 -16.51
C THR A 55 17.47 12.87 -17.03
N VAL A 56 16.77 13.46 -18.02
CA VAL A 56 17.08 14.81 -18.52
C VAL A 56 16.47 15.87 -17.60
N HIS A 57 15.22 15.68 -17.19
CA HIS A 57 14.46 16.65 -16.38
C HIS A 57 14.35 16.25 -14.90
N ASP A 58 14.72 14.99 -14.55
CA ASP A 58 14.70 14.45 -13.19
C ASP A 58 15.98 13.64 -12.91
N SER A 59 16.19 13.21 -11.66
CA SER A 59 17.31 12.34 -11.32
C SER A 59 17.02 11.51 -10.07
N TYR A 60 17.69 10.36 -9.95
CA TYR A 60 17.65 9.54 -8.73
C TYR A 60 18.03 10.36 -7.49
N LYS A 61 19.03 11.25 -7.60
CA LYS A 61 19.44 12.12 -6.50
C LYS A 61 18.33 13.03 -6.01
N LEU A 62 17.53 13.61 -6.92
CA LEU A 62 16.40 14.46 -6.56
C LEU A 62 15.31 13.63 -5.86
N HIS A 63 14.97 12.46 -6.39
CA HIS A 63 13.95 11.58 -5.77
C HIS A 63 14.39 11.06 -4.39
N ILE A 64 15.68 10.68 -4.24
CA ILE A 64 16.26 10.33 -2.94
C ILE A 64 16.16 11.52 -1.97
N THR A 65 16.55 12.71 -2.40
CA THR A 65 16.49 13.92 -1.57
C THR A 65 15.08 14.23 -1.12
N ASP A 66 14.09 14.21 -2.02
CA ASP A 66 12.68 14.44 -1.70
C ASP A 66 12.16 13.40 -0.69
N THR A 67 12.56 12.13 -0.85
CA THR A 67 12.19 11.04 0.06
C THR A 67 12.81 11.25 1.46
N LEU A 68 14.08 11.66 1.54
CA LEU A 68 14.75 11.93 2.81
C LEU A 68 14.15 13.14 3.53
N ILE A 69 13.85 14.21 2.80
CA ILE A 69 13.19 15.41 3.36
C ILE A 69 11.80 15.05 3.91
N ALA A 70 10.99 14.36 3.13
CA ALA A 70 9.65 13.92 3.55
C ALA A 70 9.72 13.03 4.80
N GLY A 71 10.69 12.11 4.84
CA GLY A 71 10.93 11.21 5.98
C GLY A 71 11.64 11.85 7.16
N LYS A 72 11.87 13.18 7.13
CA LYS A 72 12.56 13.97 8.18
C LYS A 72 13.94 13.40 8.51
N TYR A 73 14.63 12.88 7.51
CA TYR A 73 15.95 12.23 7.64
C TYR A 73 15.98 11.09 8.68
N LYS A 74 14.83 10.45 8.94
CA LYS A 74 14.71 9.23 9.75
C LYS A 74 14.65 7.97 8.91
N ASN A 75 14.92 8.10 7.62
CA ASN A 75 14.99 7.04 6.63
C ASN A 75 16.29 6.23 6.80
N THR A 76 16.29 5.00 6.31
CA THR A 76 17.51 4.22 6.06
C THR A 76 17.99 4.55 4.64
N LEU A 77 19.10 5.25 4.50
CA LEU A 77 19.57 5.76 3.19
C LEU A 77 19.67 4.65 2.14
N SER A 78 20.31 3.52 2.48
CA SER A 78 20.45 2.39 1.54
C SER A 78 19.12 1.79 1.09
N ALA A 79 18.08 1.86 1.93
CA ALA A 79 16.74 1.44 1.55
C ALA A 79 16.08 2.42 0.57
N VAL A 80 16.30 3.72 0.76
CA VAL A 80 15.82 4.76 -0.16
C VAL A 80 16.54 4.67 -1.51
N GLU A 81 17.86 4.51 -1.49
CA GLU A 81 18.68 4.33 -2.71
C GLU A 81 18.20 3.13 -3.51
N LYS A 82 18.02 1.97 -2.84
CA LYS A 82 17.47 0.75 -3.47
C LYS A 82 16.11 1.03 -4.13
N LEU A 83 15.17 1.62 -3.39
CA LEU A 83 13.84 1.94 -3.90
C LEU A 83 13.91 2.75 -5.18
N VAL A 84 14.68 3.84 -5.14
CA VAL A 84 14.71 4.84 -6.22
C VAL A 84 15.47 4.33 -7.45
N THR A 85 16.55 3.57 -7.25
CA THR A 85 17.36 3.08 -8.37
C THR A 85 16.80 1.83 -9.04
N GLU A 86 16.14 0.95 -8.28
CA GLU A 86 15.55 -0.28 -8.83
C GLU A 86 14.11 -0.09 -9.32
N GLY A 87 13.39 0.88 -8.76
CA GLY A 87 11.98 1.14 -9.05
C GLY A 87 11.62 1.33 -10.53
N PRO A 88 12.41 2.07 -11.33
CA PRO A 88 12.12 2.26 -12.75
C PRO A 88 11.95 0.95 -13.54
N SER A 89 12.79 -0.05 -13.26
CA SER A 89 12.69 -1.36 -13.93
C SER A 89 11.40 -2.10 -13.56
N ASP A 90 10.94 -1.97 -12.32
CA ASP A 90 9.70 -2.60 -11.87
C ASP A 90 8.47 -1.92 -12.48
N VAL A 91 8.47 -0.59 -12.58
CA VAL A 91 7.38 0.16 -13.22
C VAL A 91 7.28 -0.17 -14.70
N LEU A 92 8.40 -0.23 -15.42
CA LEU A 92 8.42 -0.64 -16.82
C LEU A 92 7.92 -2.08 -16.98
N LYS A 93 8.35 -3.00 -16.09
CA LYS A 93 7.92 -4.39 -16.11
C LYS A 93 6.41 -4.53 -15.94
N ILE A 94 5.77 -3.81 -15.01
CA ILE A 94 4.30 -3.89 -14.85
C ILE A 94 3.56 -3.27 -16.03
N LYS A 95 4.11 -2.23 -16.68
CA LYS A 95 3.59 -1.72 -17.96
C LYS A 95 3.63 -2.81 -19.03
N ASP A 96 4.76 -3.50 -19.19
CA ASP A 96 4.93 -4.58 -20.16
C ASP A 96 4.02 -5.79 -19.86
N LEU A 97 3.67 -6.00 -18.59
CA LEU A 97 2.67 -6.97 -18.17
C LEU A 97 1.22 -6.54 -18.50
N GLY A 98 1.02 -5.34 -19.03
CA GLY A 98 -0.26 -4.84 -19.47
C GLY A 98 -1.01 -3.98 -18.44
N VAL A 99 -0.32 -3.45 -17.43
CA VAL A 99 -0.90 -2.40 -16.59
C VAL A 99 -1.08 -1.13 -17.41
N ASP A 100 -2.30 -0.62 -17.44
CA ASP A 100 -2.68 0.55 -18.21
C ASP A 100 -2.28 1.83 -17.47
N PHE A 101 -1.31 2.56 -18.02
CA PHE A 101 -0.92 3.90 -17.58
C PHE A 101 -1.34 4.93 -18.62
N ASP A 102 -1.67 6.15 -18.18
CA ASP A 102 -1.93 7.25 -19.08
C ASP A 102 -0.68 7.58 -19.89
N LEU A 103 -0.85 7.75 -21.21
CA LEU A 103 0.23 7.98 -22.14
C LEU A 103 0.12 9.36 -22.80
N ASN A 104 1.25 9.98 -23.06
CA ASN A 104 1.39 11.14 -23.91
C ASN A 104 1.19 10.75 -25.39
N GLU A 105 1.06 11.73 -26.28
CA GLU A 105 0.93 11.50 -27.74
C GLU A 105 2.12 10.75 -28.34
N ASP A 106 3.30 10.86 -27.73
CA ASP A 106 4.52 10.15 -28.16
C ASP A 106 4.63 8.72 -27.57
N GLY A 107 3.62 8.25 -26.84
CA GLY A 107 3.58 6.92 -26.21
C GLY A 107 4.38 6.79 -24.90
N THR A 108 4.99 7.86 -24.42
CA THR A 108 5.62 7.88 -23.09
C THR A 108 4.56 7.99 -21.99
N MET A 109 4.85 7.47 -20.78
CA MET A 109 3.92 7.59 -19.67
C MET A 109 3.77 9.04 -19.21
N CYS A 110 2.50 9.47 -19.02
CA CYS A 110 2.19 10.76 -18.42
C CYS A 110 2.73 10.82 -16.99
N LYS A 111 3.26 11.98 -16.62
CA LYS A 111 3.83 12.22 -15.28
C LYS A 111 3.22 13.48 -14.68
N THR A 112 2.80 13.38 -13.42
CA THR A 112 2.29 14.52 -12.63
C THR A 112 3.18 14.82 -11.45
N LEU A 113 2.91 15.97 -10.82
CA LEU A 113 3.52 16.40 -9.57
C LEU A 113 2.56 16.07 -8.41
N GLU A 114 3.11 15.50 -7.35
CA GLU A 114 2.43 15.41 -6.04
C GLU A 114 3.24 16.15 -4.97
N ALA A 115 2.57 16.49 -3.86
CA ALA A 115 3.20 17.26 -2.78
C ALA A 115 4.45 16.57 -2.23
N GLY A 116 5.47 17.37 -1.94
CA GLY A 116 6.78 16.90 -1.46
C GLY A 116 7.73 16.46 -2.57
N HIS A 117 7.28 16.30 -3.81
CA HIS A 117 8.15 16.04 -4.95
C HIS A 117 8.65 17.33 -5.60
N SER A 118 9.92 17.34 -6.00
CA SER A 118 10.55 18.48 -6.69
C SER A 118 10.40 18.41 -8.22
N ARG A 119 9.92 17.28 -8.77
CA ARG A 119 9.79 17.02 -10.21
C ARG A 119 8.54 16.21 -10.51
N ASN A 120 8.04 16.33 -11.75
CA ASN A 120 6.96 15.50 -12.29
C ASN A 120 7.49 14.08 -12.54
N ARG A 121 7.25 13.15 -11.61
CA ARG A 121 7.69 11.75 -11.70
C ARG A 121 6.62 10.73 -11.37
N ILE A 122 5.40 11.16 -11.11
CA ILE A 122 4.31 10.28 -10.71
C ILE A 122 3.60 9.77 -11.95
N VAL A 123 3.86 8.51 -12.32
CA VAL A 123 3.10 7.83 -13.38
C VAL A 123 1.76 7.36 -12.82
N HIS A 124 0.70 7.45 -13.60
CA HIS A 124 -0.66 7.22 -13.12
C HIS A 124 -1.60 6.69 -14.20
N HIS A 125 -2.74 6.17 -13.79
CA HIS A 125 -3.92 5.93 -14.61
C HIS A 125 -5.07 6.74 -14.00
N LYS A 126 -5.34 7.92 -14.56
CA LYS A 126 -6.34 8.88 -14.05
C LYS A 126 -6.22 9.05 -12.53
N ASP A 127 -7.28 8.74 -11.79
CA ASP A 127 -7.37 8.71 -10.32
C ASP A 127 -7.59 7.29 -9.74
N SER A 128 -7.21 6.25 -10.50
CA SER A 128 -7.44 4.84 -10.15
C SER A 128 -6.21 3.96 -10.45
N THR A 129 -5.02 4.50 -10.29
CA THR A 129 -3.76 3.82 -10.61
C THR A 129 -3.59 2.49 -9.89
N GLY A 130 -3.94 2.44 -8.61
CA GLY A 130 -3.86 1.22 -7.83
C GLY A 130 -4.76 0.11 -8.35
N LYS A 131 -5.98 0.47 -8.78
CA LYS A 131 -6.92 -0.48 -9.41
C LYS A 131 -6.34 -1.03 -10.72
N ALA A 132 -5.81 -0.18 -11.60
CA ALA A 132 -5.19 -0.59 -12.85
C ALA A 132 -4.02 -1.55 -12.61
N ILE A 133 -3.16 -1.27 -11.61
CA ILE A 133 -2.05 -2.15 -11.23
C ILE A 133 -2.56 -3.50 -10.72
N VAL A 134 -3.47 -3.50 -9.76
CA VAL A 134 -3.97 -4.75 -9.13
C VAL A 134 -4.68 -5.62 -10.15
N ASP A 135 -5.57 -5.05 -10.97
CA ASP A 135 -6.31 -5.77 -12.01
C ASP A 135 -5.34 -6.39 -13.05
N GLY A 136 -4.35 -5.62 -13.51
CA GLY A 136 -3.32 -6.10 -14.44
C GLY A 136 -2.48 -7.24 -13.86
N LEU A 137 -2.07 -7.14 -12.58
CA LEU A 137 -1.32 -8.19 -11.91
C LEU A 137 -2.17 -9.44 -11.65
N ILE A 138 -3.44 -9.31 -11.26
CA ILE A 138 -4.36 -10.44 -11.09
C ILE A 138 -4.53 -11.20 -12.41
N ALA A 139 -4.74 -10.46 -13.52
CA ALA A 139 -4.90 -11.08 -14.83
C ALA A 139 -3.69 -11.93 -15.23
N LYS A 140 -2.48 -11.59 -14.78
CA LYS A 140 -1.26 -12.36 -15.05
C LYS A 140 -1.06 -13.50 -14.05
N VAL A 141 -1.24 -13.24 -12.75
CA VAL A 141 -1.05 -14.25 -11.70
C VAL A 141 -1.99 -15.45 -11.90
N THR A 142 -3.24 -15.22 -12.27
CA THR A 142 -4.24 -16.27 -12.49
C THR A 142 -3.93 -17.20 -13.68
N GLN A 143 -3.00 -16.80 -14.56
CA GLN A 143 -2.52 -17.62 -15.68
C GLN A 143 -1.34 -18.52 -15.30
N LEU A 144 -0.69 -18.29 -14.15
CA LEU A 144 0.48 -19.04 -13.73
C LEU A 144 0.11 -20.44 -13.23
N LYS A 145 0.73 -21.48 -13.81
CA LYS A 145 0.47 -22.89 -13.45
C LYS A 145 1.04 -23.30 -12.10
N ASN A 146 2.08 -22.61 -11.66
CA ASN A 146 2.78 -22.85 -10.39
C ASN A 146 2.18 -22.06 -9.21
N VAL A 147 1.12 -21.27 -9.42
CA VAL A 147 0.44 -20.50 -8.38
C VAL A 147 -0.94 -21.08 -8.12
N THR A 148 -1.16 -21.54 -6.90
CA THR A 148 -2.49 -21.89 -6.39
C THR A 148 -3.06 -20.69 -5.65
N VAL A 149 -4.17 -20.13 -6.14
CA VAL A 149 -4.87 -19.02 -5.49
C VAL A 149 -5.90 -19.56 -4.51
N CYS A 150 -5.87 -19.04 -3.28
CA CYS A 150 -6.82 -19.34 -2.21
C CYS A 150 -7.42 -18.04 -1.68
N ASP A 151 -8.52 -17.63 -2.27
CA ASP A 151 -9.28 -16.43 -1.89
C ASP A 151 -10.36 -16.73 -0.85
N ASN A 152 -10.92 -15.67 -0.25
CA ASN A 152 -11.90 -15.77 0.84
C ASN A 152 -11.41 -16.71 1.97
N ALA A 153 -10.13 -16.64 2.26
CA ALA A 153 -9.38 -17.54 3.11
C ALA A 153 -8.66 -16.75 4.22
N LEU A 154 -9.16 -16.86 5.44
CA LEU A 154 -8.57 -16.19 6.60
C LEU A 154 -7.43 -17.04 7.16
N VAL A 155 -6.21 -16.54 7.06
CA VAL A 155 -5.09 -17.09 7.86
C VAL A 155 -5.34 -16.75 9.33
N TYR A 156 -5.35 -17.77 10.20
CA TYR A 156 -5.58 -17.57 11.64
C TYR A 156 -4.40 -18.01 12.52
N SER A 157 -3.45 -18.80 11.97
CA SER A 157 -2.19 -19.14 12.63
C SER A 157 -1.09 -19.35 11.59
N ILE A 158 0.14 -19.02 12.00
CA ILE A 158 1.39 -19.36 11.32
C ILE A 158 2.32 -19.95 12.36
N ASP A 159 2.71 -21.20 12.21
CA ASP A 159 3.53 -21.93 13.15
C ASP A 159 4.87 -22.26 12.52
N LYS A 160 5.96 -21.87 13.19
CA LYS A 160 7.31 -22.19 12.74
C LYS A 160 7.67 -23.62 13.13
N VAL A 161 8.19 -24.37 12.17
CA VAL A 161 8.73 -25.72 12.35
C VAL A 161 10.16 -25.80 11.81
N LEU A 162 10.78 -26.95 11.94
CA LEU A 162 12.09 -27.18 11.31
C LEU A 162 11.96 -27.00 9.79
N ASN A 163 12.80 -26.16 9.23
CA ASN A 163 12.89 -25.84 7.79
C ASN A 163 11.67 -25.16 7.16
N GLY A 164 10.76 -24.59 7.94
CA GLY A 164 9.64 -23.85 7.34
C GLY A 164 8.51 -23.52 8.30
N PHE A 165 7.30 -23.53 7.75
CA PHE A 165 6.09 -23.09 8.45
C PHE A 165 4.89 -23.96 8.09
N TYR A 166 3.93 -24.05 9.01
CA TYR A 166 2.55 -24.46 8.73
C TYR A 166 1.64 -23.27 8.83
N ILE A 167 0.81 -23.09 7.81
CA ILE A 167 -0.14 -21.99 7.69
C ILE A 167 -1.55 -22.56 7.86
N SER A 168 -2.26 -22.09 8.87
CA SER A 168 -3.62 -22.51 9.17
C SER A 168 -4.61 -21.49 8.62
N ILE A 169 -5.55 -21.96 7.81
CA ILE A 169 -6.50 -21.15 7.05
C ILE A 169 -7.92 -21.59 7.36
N LEU A 170 -8.82 -20.64 7.55
CA LEU A 170 -10.26 -20.86 7.60
C LEU A 170 -10.88 -20.41 6.27
N ARG A 171 -11.46 -21.34 5.53
CA ARG A 171 -12.16 -21.08 4.26
C ARG A 171 -13.49 -21.81 4.23
N ASN A 172 -14.58 -21.09 3.99
CA ASN A 172 -15.94 -21.66 3.94
C ASN A 172 -16.32 -22.49 5.19
N GLY A 173 -15.82 -22.12 6.37
CA GLY A 173 -16.03 -22.86 7.62
C GLY A 173 -15.10 -24.06 7.82
N GLU A 174 -14.30 -24.42 6.83
CA GLU A 174 -13.31 -25.51 6.92
C GLU A 174 -11.95 -25.01 7.34
N LYS A 175 -11.28 -25.77 8.21
CA LYS A 175 -9.87 -25.54 8.62
C LYS A 175 -8.95 -26.30 7.67
N LEU A 176 -8.05 -25.57 7.03
CA LEU A 176 -7.08 -26.10 6.08
C LEU A 176 -5.68 -25.79 6.62
N HIS A 177 -4.75 -26.73 6.44
CA HIS A 177 -3.35 -26.59 6.87
C HIS A 177 -2.43 -26.82 5.67
N TYR A 178 -1.47 -25.93 5.50
CA TYR A 178 -0.51 -25.98 4.40
C TYR A 178 0.91 -25.78 4.91
N GLY A 179 1.82 -26.69 4.56
CA GLY A 179 3.23 -26.57 4.87
C GLY A 179 3.97 -25.78 3.78
N CYS A 180 4.98 -24.99 4.17
CA CYS A 180 5.87 -24.33 3.23
C CYS A 180 7.28 -24.12 3.80
N ASN A 181 8.29 -24.07 2.91
CA ASN A 181 9.65 -23.73 3.33
C ASN A 181 9.84 -22.24 3.61
N TYR A 182 9.14 -21.39 2.90
CA TYR A 182 9.22 -19.94 3.03
C TYR A 182 7.81 -19.31 3.13
N CYS A 183 7.69 -18.29 3.96
CA CYS A 183 6.45 -17.51 4.09
C CYS A 183 6.76 -16.04 3.80
N LEU A 184 5.99 -15.43 2.87
CA LEU A 184 6.01 -14.00 2.57
C LEU A 184 4.74 -13.34 3.06
N LEU A 185 4.85 -12.42 4.01
CA LEU A 185 3.76 -11.60 4.50
C LEU A 185 3.65 -10.34 3.63
N ALA A 186 2.50 -10.17 2.97
CA ALA A 186 2.13 -9.01 2.14
C ALA A 186 0.75 -8.48 2.55
N THR A 187 0.49 -8.42 3.84
CA THR A 187 -0.83 -8.34 4.47
C THR A 187 -1.38 -6.92 4.63
N GLY A 188 -0.62 -5.91 4.19
CA GLY A 188 -1.01 -4.51 4.35
C GLY A 188 -0.90 -4.00 5.79
N GLY A 189 -1.49 -2.84 6.06
CA GLY A 189 -1.32 -2.09 7.30
C GLY A 189 -2.33 -2.38 8.39
N ILE A 190 -2.52 -1.39 9.29
CA ILE A 190 -3.30 -1.48 10.53
C ILE A 190 -4.45 -0.47 10.60
N GLY A 191 -4.91 0.05 9.48
CA GLY A 191 -5.87 1.17 9.44
C GLY A 191 -7.13 0.95 10.27
N ARG A 192 -7.59 -0.29 10.36
CA ARG A 192 -8.82 -0.63 11.13
C ARG A 192 -8.68 -0.55 12.64
N VAL A 193 -7.49 -0.30 13.17
CA VAL A 193 -7.29 0.05 14.59
C VAL A 193 -7.82 1.46 14.87
N TYR A 194 -7.88 2.34 13.88
CA TYR A 194 -8.33 3.73 14.01
C TYR A 194 -9.85 3.86 13.78
N LYS A 195 -10.46 4.88 14.44
CA LYS A 195 -11.89 5.16 14.30
C LYS A 195 -12.25 5.53 12.87
N TYR A 196 -11.45 6.39 12.23
CA TYR A 196 -11.59 6.79 10.83
C TYR A 196 -10.30 6.50 10.07
N THR A 197 -10.43 5.89 8.90
CA THR A 197 -9.29 5.50 8.07
C THR A 197 -9.68 5.50 6.60
N THR A 198 -8.72 5.75 5.71
CA THR A 198 -8.89 5.52 4.27
C THR A 198 -8.65 4.07 3.87
N ASN A 199 -8.35 3.19 4.83
CA ASN A 199 -8.07 1.79 4.56
C ASN A 199 -9.34 0.94 4.58
N SER A 200 -9.39 -0.06 3.70
CA SER A 200 -10.46 -1.03 3.63
C SER A 200 -10.57 -1.87 4.91
N ALA A 201 -11.72 -2.56 5.06
CA ALA A 201 -12.04 -3.39 6.23
C ALA A 201 -11.02 -4.52 6.51
N ILE A 202 -10.18 -4.88 5.53
CA ILE A 202 -9.19 -5.96 5.66
C ILE A 202 -7.87 -5.53 6.31
N ALA A 203 -7.61 -4.23 6.49
CA ALA A 203 -6.36 -3.69 7.04
C ALA A 203 -6.32 -3.80 8.58
N THR A 204 -6.25 -5.01 9.09
CA THR A 204 -6.41 -5.36 10.51
C THR A 204 -5.09 -5.68 11.23
N GLY A 205 -3.95 -5.64 10.53
CA GLY A 205 -2.62 -5.86 11.12
C GLY A 205 -2.24 -7.32 11.37
N ASP A 206 -2.97 -8.27 10.79
CA ASP A 206 -2.80 -9.69 11.08
C ASP A 206 -1.37 -10.19 10.84
N GLY A 207 -0.74 -9.82 9.71
CA GLY A 207 0.63 -10.25 9.39
C GLY A 207 1.66 -9.71 10.39
N ILE A 208 1.46 -8.49 10.90
CA ILE A 208 2.33 -7.91 11.93
C ILE A 208 2.18 -8.71 13.23
N ALA A 209 0.94 -9.08 13.59
CA ALA A 209 0.68 -9.92 14.76
C ALA A 209 1.31 -11.30 14.62
N PHE A 210 1.17 -11.96 13.48
CA PHE A 210 1.82 -13.27 13.21
C PHE A 210 3.34 -13.16 13.29
N ALA A 211 3.94 -12.15 12.67
CA ALA A 211 5.38 -11.96 12.71
C ALA A 211 5.88 -11.74 14.15
N TYR A 212 5.15 -10.95 14.95
CA TYR A 212 5.45 -10.72 16.36
C TYR A 212 5.39 -12.04 17.17
N MET A 213 4.34 -12.85 17.00
CA MET A 213 4.18 -14.13 17.67
C MET A 213 5.28 -15.13 17.28
N LEU A 214 5.79 -15.05 16.05
CA LEU A 214 6.92 -15.84 15.57
C LEU A 214 8.28 -15.34 16.08
N GLY A 215 8.33 -14.21 16.82
CA GLY A 215 9.55 -13.62 17.35
C GLY A 215 10.27 -12.69 16.37
N ALA A 216 9.63 -12.27 15.29
CA ALA A 216 10.18 -11.26 14.40
C ALA A 216 10.23 -9.88 15.07
N ARG A 217 11.28 -9.12 14.78
CA ARG A 217 11.41 -7.75 15.28
C ARG A 217 10.40 -6.84 14.59
N ILE A 218 9.65 -6.09 15.40
CA ILE A 218 8.69 -5.08 14.93
C ILE A 218 9.25 -3.70 15.27
N LYS A 219 9.10 -2.74 14.34
CA LYS A 219 9.59 -1.36 14.52
C LYS A 219 8.52 -0.32 14.23
N ASN A 220 8.61 0.78 14.95
CA ASN A 220 7.97 2.06 14.63
C ASN A 220 6.43 2.00 14.40
N LEU A 221 5.68 1.16 15.11
CA LEU A 221 4.22 1.06 14.96
C LEU A 221 3.48 2.39 15.27
N SER A 222 4.13 3.31 16.00
CA SER A 222 3.59 4.65 16.27
C SER A 222 3.76 5.63 15.11
N ARG A 223 4.52 5.26 14.07
CA ARG A 223 4.69 6.11 12.88
C ARG A 223 3.53 5.92 11.92
N ILE A 224 2.48 6.67 12.15
CA ILE A 224 1.26 6.66 11.35
C ILE A 224 1.18 7.95 10.55
N GLN A 225 0.90 7.84 9.25
CA GLN A 225 0.59 8.97 8.40
C GLN A 225 -0.92 9.21 8.40
N PHE A 226 -1.32 10.45 8.69
CA PHE A 226 -2.68 10.93 8.45
C PHE A 226 -2.73 11.60 7.08
N HIS A 227 -3.76 11.29 6.30
CA HIS A 227 -4.01 11.98 5.04
C HIS A 227 -4.88 13.22 5.32
N PRO A 228 -4.51 14.40 4.82
CA PRO A 228 -5.23 15.64 5.15
C PRO A 228 -6.63 15.72 4.56
N THR A 229 -6.88 15.05 3.44
CA THR A 229 -8.10 15.18 2.63
C THR A 229 -8.83 13.86 2.47
N ALA A 230 -9.32 13.29 3.58
CA ALA A 230 -10.33 12.23 3.54
C ALA A 230 -11.71 12.87 3.43
N PHE A 231 -12.60 12.28 2.61
CA PHE A 231 -13.94 12.78 2.36
C PHE A 231 -14.77 12.76 3.65
N ALA A 232 -15.23 13.93 4.10
CA ALA A 232 -15.87 14.09 5.40
C ALA A 232 -17.38 13.82 5.37
N ALA A 233 -18.00 13.75 4.18
CA ALA A 233 -19.42 13.42 4.04
C ALA A 233 -19.72 11.92 4.24
N ASP A 234 -18.71 11.04 4.15
CA ASP A 234 -18.87 9.62 4.49
C ASP A 234 -19.28 9.43 5.96
N HIS A 235 -20.26 8.58 6.21
CA HIS A 235 -20.75 8.29 7.56
C HIS A 235 -20.11 7.06 8.21
N GLY A 236 -19.36 6.25 7.43
CA GLY A 236 -18.68 5.03 7.88
C GLY A 236 -17.33 5.28 8.55
N ARG A 237 -16.70 4.19 9.03
CA ARG A 237 -15.31 4.20 9.51
C ARG A 237 -14.30 4.33 8.37
N GLU A 238 -14.62 3.73 7.23
CA GLU A 238 -13.84 3.84 6.00
C GLU A 238 -14.21 5.15 5.32
N ARG A 239 -13.20 5.99 5.13
CA ARG A 239 -13.35 7.31 4.52
C ARG A 239 -12.77 7.25 3.12
N PHE A 240 -13.56 7.70 2.14
CA PHE A 240 -13.06 7.80 0.78
C PHE A 240 -11.90 8.80 0.71
N LEU A 241 -10.84 8.45 0.01
CA LEU A 241 -9.68 9.30 -0.16
C LEU A 241 -9.96 10.35 -1.25
N ILE A 242 -9.76 11.62 -0.95
CA ILE A 242 -9.60 12.65 -1.98
C ILE A 242 -8.11 12.79 -2.23
N SER A 243 -7.65 12.28 -3.38
CA SER A 243 -6.24 12.16 -3.73
C SER A 243 -5.47 13.47 -3.58
N GLU A 244 -4.20 13.35 -3.24
CA GLU A 244 -3.25 14.46 -3.25
C GLU A 244 -3.09 15.09 -4.63
N ALA A 245 -3.33 14.32 -5.70
CA ALA A 245 -3.32 14.82 -7.08
C ALA A 245 -4.29 15.98 -7.28
N VAL A 246 -5.43 16.02 -6.57
CA VAL A 246 -6.39 17.14 -6.63
C VAL A 246 -5.75 18.45 -6.16
N ARG A 247 -4.92 18.39 -5.09
CA ARG A 247 -4.11 19.55 -4.64
C ARG A 247 -2.98 19.85 -5.62
N GLY A 248 -2.38 18.82 -6.19
CA GLY A 248 -1.37 18.94 -7.25
C GLY A 248 -1.89 19.70 -8.48
N GLU A 249 -3.15 19.50 -8.83
CA GLU A 249 -3.82 20.25 -9.92
C GLU A 249 -4.30 21.65 -9.48
N GLY A 250 -4.01 22.06 -8.25
CA GLY A 250 -4.22 23.43 -7.77
C GLY A 250 -5.45 23.64 -6.89
N ALA A 251 -6.09 22.59 -6.40
CA ALA A 251 -7.17 22.74 -5.42
C ALA A 251 -6.65 23.38 -4.13
N VAL A 252 -7.49 24.26 -3.52
CA VAL A 252 -7.17 25.02 -2.31
C VAL A 252 -7.93 24.51 -1.10
N LEU A 253 -7.31 24.56 0.08
CA LEU A 253 -7.94 24.20 1.36
C LEU A 253 -8.58 25.44 2.00
N LEU A 254 -9.85 25.30 2.37
CA LEU A 254 -10.64 26.33 3.03
C LEU A 254 -11.12 25.87 4.39
N ASN A 255 -11.11 26.76 5.39
CA ASN A 255 -11.72 26.55 6.70
C ASN A 255 -13.26 26.79 6.66
N CYS A 256 -13.91 26.66 7.81
CA CYS A 256 -15.37 26.86 7.93
C CYS A 256 -15.85 28.26 7.54
N ASN A 257 -14.99 29.27 7.58
CA ASN A 257 -15.28 30.64 7.15
C ASN A 257 -15.08 30.84 5.64
N GLY A 258 -14.61 29.83 4.91
CA GLY A 258 -14.26 29.94 3.49
C GLY A 258 -12.90 30.61 3.24
N GLU A 259 -12.05 30.68 4.25
CA GLU A 259 -10.73 31.30 4.18
C GLU A 259 -9.67 30.25 3.83
N ARG A 260 -8.76 30.58 2.91
CA ARG A 260 -7.56 29.78 2.62
C ARG A 260 -6.56 29.96 3.73
N PHE A 261 -6.09 28.87 4.36
CA PHE A 261 -5.29 28.92 5.57
C PHE A 261 -3.95 28.18 5.49
N ALA A 262 -3.79 27.23 4.56
CA ALA A 262 -2.63 26.34 4.52
C ALA A 262 -1.29 27.10 4.48
N SER A 263 -1.22 28.21 3.74
CA SER A 263 -0.02 29.08 3.65
C SER A 263 0.35 29.80 4.94
N ASN A 264 -0.55 29.89 5.92
CA ASN A 264 -0.25 30.46 7.24
C ASN A 264 0.62 29.52 8.09
N TYR A 265 0.65 28.23 7.76
CA TYR A 265 1.38 27.18 8.49
C TYR A 265 2.65 26.73 7.77
N ASP A 266 2.67 26.79 6.43
CA ASP A 266 3.84 26.45 5.61
C ASP A 266 3.79 27.23 4.30
N SER A 267 4.91 27.81 3.89
CA SER A 267 4.98 28.63 2.67
C SER A 267 4.63 27.87 1.38
N ARG A 268 4.71 26.53 1.38
CA ARG A 268 4.29 25.65 0.27
C ARG A 268 2.75 25.49 0.19
N GLY A 269 2.02 25.95 1.22
CA GLY A 269 0.56 25.86 1.28
C GLY A 269 0.06 24.42 1.14
N GLU A 270 -0.87 24.21 0.21
CA GLU A 270 -1.50 22.91 -0.05
C GLU A 270 -0.53 21.84 -0.59
N LEU A 271 0.63 22.25 -1.12
CA LEU A 271 1.68 21.36 -1.61
C LEU A 271 2.74 21.02 -0.55
N ALA A 272 2.54 21.43 0.69
CA ALA A 272 3.37 20.97 1.81
C ALA A 272 3.17 19.45 2.06
N PRO A 273 4.12 18.76 2.68
CA PRO A 273 3.99 17.34 3.03
C PRO A 273 2.72 17.03 3.84
N ARG A 274 2.20 15.81 3.71
CA ARG A 274 0.94 15.37 4.31
C ARG A 274 0.82 15.62 5.80
N ASP A 275 1.88 15.36 6.54
CA ASP A 275 1.92 15.60 7.99
C ASP A 275 1.82 17.10 8.34
N VAL A 276 2.42 17.96 7.52
CA VAL A 276 2.32 19.42 7.68
C VAL A 276 0.91 19.89 7.40
N VAL A 277 0.31 19.47 6.28
CA VAL A 277 -1.06 19.87 5.93
C VAL A 277 -2.09 19.30 6.90
N SER A 278 -1.94 18.03 7.31
CA SER A 278 -2.83 17.43 8.33
C SER A 278 -2.74 18.18 9.67
N ASN A 279 -1.53 18.55 10.09
CA ASN A 279 -1.33 19.34 11.31
C ASN A 279 -1.92 20.76 11.17
N ALA A 280 -1.76 21.39 10.00
CA ALA A 280 -2.38 22.71 9.71
C ALA A 280 -3.91 22.66 9.85
N VAL A 281 -4.56 21.63 9.29
CA VAL A 281 -6.01 21.41 9.45
C VAL A 281 -6.37 21.24 10.93
N MET A 282 -5.63 20.45 11.69
CA MET A 282 -5.89 20.23 13.11
C MET A 282 -5.73 21.52 13.95
N LEU A 283 -4.68 22.32 13.67
CA LEU A 283 -4.47 23.58 14.37
C LEU A 283 -5.55 24.62 14.01
N GLU A 284 -5.92 24.69 12.73
CA GLU A 284 -7.00 25.58 12.28
C GLU A 284 -8.36 25.15 12.83
N SER A 285 -8.60 23.84 12.98
CA SER A 285 -9.80 23.28 13.64
C SER A 285 -9.93 23.75 15.08
N ILE A 286 -8.83 23.73 15.84
CA ILE A 286 -8.81 24.26 17.21
C ILE A 286 -9.07 25.76 17.22
N LYS A 287 -8.44 26.52 16.34
CA LYS A 287 -8.57 27.98 16.23
C LYS A 287 -9.99 28.41 15.88
N THR A 288 -10.63 27.69 14.96
CA THR A 288 -11.99 28.00 14.49
C THR A 288 -13.08 27.30 15.28
N ASN A 289 -12.70 26.39 16.21
CA ASN A 289 -13.60 25.49 16.92
C ASN A 289 -14.57 24.76 16.00
N SER A 290 -14.05 24.26 14.85
CA SER A 290 -14.83 23.61 13.80
C SER A 290 -14.04 22.48 13.11
N GLU A 291 -14.73 21.41 12.75
CA GLU A 291 -14.20 20.33 11.90
C GLU A 291 -14.65 20.45 10.43
N ASN A 292 -15.30 21.55 10.05
CA ASN A 292 -15.76 21.80 8.70
C ASN A 292 -14.65 22.41 7.86
N PHE A 293 -14.04 21.59 7.02
CA PHE A 293 -13.00 21.98 6.07
C PHE A 293 -13.38 21.54 4.68
N TYR A 294 -12.88 22.26 3.69
CA TYR A 294 -13.23 22.01 2.30
C TYR A 294 -12.00 22.04 1.41
N LEU A 295 -12.03 21.22 0.37
CA LEU A 295 -11.11 21.30 -0.75
C LEU A 295 -11.87 21.84 -1.95
N ASP A 296 -11.36 22.92 -2.57
CA ASP A 296 -12.02 23.64 -3.66
C ASP A 296 -11.19 23.56 -4.93
N ILE A 297 -11.75 22.95 -5.99
CA ILE A 297 -11.18 22.86 -7.34
C ILE A 297 -12.09 23.48 -8.40
N THR A 298 -13.16 24.18 -7.99
CA THR A 298 -14.20 24.70 -8.88
C THR A 298 -13.71 25.75 -9.88
N HIS A 299 -12.51 26.31 -9.67
CA HIS A 299 -11.87 27.23 -10.60
C HIS A 299 -11.33 26.55 -11.87
N LYS A 300 -11.28 25.21 -11.90
CA LYS A 300 -10.88 24.46 -13.09
C LYS A 300 -12.07 24.17 -14.00
N PRO A 301 -11.85 24.03 -15.33
CA PRO A 301 -12.93 23.65 -16.25
C PRO A 301 -13.58 22.32 -15.83
N ALA A 302 -14.92 22.26 -15.86
CA ALA A 302 -15.67 21.09 -15.42
C ALA A 302 -15.26 19.80 -16.17
N ASP A 303 -15.03 19.89 -17.48
CA ASP A 303 -14.62 18.74 -18.29
C ASP A 303 -13.21 18.26 -17.92
N PHE A 304 -12.30 19.19 -17.58
CA PHE A 304 -10.98 18.82 -17.06
C PHE A 304 -11.12 18.01 -15.75
N VAL A 305 -11.92 18.49 -14.80
CA VAL A 305 -12.13 17.85 -13.49
C VAL A 305 -12.71 16.43 -13.67
N ARG A 306 -13.75 16.27 -14.49
CA ARG A 306 -14.40 14.98 -14.76
C ARG A 306 -13.45 13.99 -15.44
N ASN A 307 -12.67 14.47 -16.41
CA ASN A 307 -11.76 13.59 -17.15
C ASN A 307 -10.52 13.19 -16.35
N ARG A 308 -10.02 14.10 -15.51
CA ARG A 308 -8.82 13.86 -14.68
C ARG A 308 -9.12 13.04 -13.43
N PHE A 309 -10.31 13.24 -12.84
CA PHE A 309 -10.72 12.65 -11.56
C PHE A 309 -12.09 11.97 -11.67
N PRO A 310 -12.30 11.01 -12.61
CA PRO A 310 -13.63 10.43 -12.83
C PRO A 310 -14.15 9.67 -11.61
N MET A 311 -13.29 8.90 -10.91
CA MET A 311 -13.69 8.13 -9.74
C MET A 311 -14.02 9.05 -8.54
N ILE A 312 -13.21 10.09 -8.32
CA ILE A 312 -13.46 11.07 -7.25
C ILE A 312 -14.75 11.82 -7.55
N TYR A 313 -14.95 12.24 -8.82
CA TYR A 313 -16.17 12.92 -9.25
C TYR A 313 -17.42 12.08 -8.98
N GLU A 314 -17.44 10.85 -9.46
CA GLU A 314 -18.55 9.91 -9.29
C GLU A 314 -18.85 9.66 -7.81
N ARG A 315 -17.82 9.36 -7.01
CA ARG A 315 -17.99 9.06 -5.58
C ARG A 315 -18.50 10.28 -4.78
N CYS A 316 -18.01 11.48 -5.07
CA CYS A 316 -18.53 12.70 -4.44
C CYS A 316 -19.97 13.00 -4.87
N LEU A 317 -20.30 12.75 -6.14
CA LEU A 317 -21.65 12.96 -6.67
C LEU A 317 -22.68 12.01 -6.03
N GLU A 318 -22.31 10.77 -5.69
CA GLU A 318 -23.15 9.83 -4.95
C GLU A 318 -23.59 10.39 -3.58
N GLU A 319 -22.76 11.21 -2.95
CA GLU A 319 -23.06 11.91 -1.68
C GLU A 319 -23.61 13.33 -1.90
N GLY A 320 -24.01 13.66 -3.14
CA GLY A 320 -24.62 14.93 -3.49
C GLY A 320 -23.66 16.11 -3.67
N VAL A 321 -22.34 15.83 -3.83
CA VAL A 321 -21.30 16.86 -4.02
C VAL A 321 -20.80 16.85 -5.46
N ASP A 322 -21.21 17.81 -6.28
CA ASP A 322 -20.65 18.03 -7.64
C ASP A 322 -19.35 18.83 -7.54
N ILE A 323 -18.20 18.16 -7.53
CA ILE A 323 -16.89 18.80 -7.34
C ILE A 323 -16.49 19.80 -8.43
N THR A 324 -17.27 19.88 -9.52
CA THR A 324 -17.10 20.94 -10.55
C THR A 324 -17.77 22.25 -10.17
N LYS A 325 -18.61 22.27 -9.12
CA LYS A 325 -19.39 23.42 -8.64
C LYS A 325 -19.33 23.59 -7.12
N ASP A 326 -19.18 22.48 -6.40
CA ASP A 326 -19.26 22.44 -4.94
C ASP A 326 -17.87 22.22 -4.34
N ARG A 327 -17.68 22.73 -3.13
CA ARG A 327 -16.50 22.45 -2.31
C ARG A 327 -16.59 21.04 -1.73
N ILE A 328 -15.51 20.29 -1.78
CA ILE A 328 -15.43 18.90 -1.27
C ILE A 328 -15.21 18.97 0.25
N PRO A 329 -16.13 18.48 1.10
CA PRO A 329 -15.89 18.40 2.54
C PRO A 329 -14.78 17.39 2.85
N VAL A 330 -13.75 17.81 3.59
CA VAL A 330 -12.58 16.98 3.91
C VAL A 330 -12.15 17.14 5.35
N PHE A 331 -11.58 16.06 5.93
CA PHE A 331 -10.92 16.09 7.24
C PHE A 331 -9.81 15.05 7.33
N PRO A 332 -8.73 15.26 8.12
CA PRO A 332 -7.66 14.30 8.25
C PRO A 332 -8.11 12.99 8.88
N CYS A 333 -7.64 11.87 8.34
CA CYS A 333 -7.80 10.56 8.98
C CYS A 333 -6.58 9.65 8.77
N GLN A 334 -6.54 8.54 9.52
CA GLN A 334 -5.47 7.56 9.36
C GLN A 334 -5.40 7.06 7.91
N HIS A 335 -4.19 6.90 7.37
CA HIS A 335 -3.98 6.52 5.99
C HIS A 335 -2.92 5.43 5.79
N TYR A 336 -1.72 5.55 6.39
CA TYR A 336 -0.60 4.65 6.11
C TYR A 336 0.25 4.39 7.36
N LEU A 337 0.75 3.15 7.49
CA LEU A 337 1.71 2.75 8.51
C LEU A 337 3.12 2.78 7.93
N MET A 338 4.03 3.61 8.48
CA MET A 338 5.45 3.61 8.11
C MET A 338 6.30 2.65 8.94
N GLY A 339 5.72 2.08 9.99
CA GLY A 339 6.30 1.02 10.79
C GLY A 339 5.92 -0.37 10.30
N GLY A 340 6.17 -1.39 11.11
CA GLY A 340 5.79 -2.77 10.81
C GLY A 340 6.89 -3.78 11.08
N ILE A 341 6.87 -4.89 10.37
CA ILE A 341 7.84 -5.99 10.47
C ILE A 341 9.20 -5.51 9.95
N ASP A 342 10.21 -5.52 10.82
CA ASP A 342 11.56 -5.06 10.44
C ASP A 342 12.18 -6.02 9.42
N VAL A 343 12.61 -5.47 8.29
CA VAL A 343 13.21 -6.23 7.19
C VAL A 343 14.54 -5.61 6.75
N ASP A 344 15.41 -6.45 6.20
CA ASP A 344 16.64 -6.03 5.54
C ASP A 344 16.39 -5.64 4.07
N LEU A 345 17.46 -5.31 3.34
CA LEU A 345 17.39 -4.94 1.91
C LEU A 345 16.95 -6.10 1.00
N HIS A 346 16.86 -7.32 1.52
CA HIS A 346 16.35 -8.51 0.83
C HIS A 346 14.95 -8.89 1.28
N SER A 347 14.26 -8.03 2.03
CA SER A 347 12.93 -8.26 2.62
C SER A 347 12.89 -9.42 3.64
N ARG A 348 14.04 -9.85 4.16
CA ARG A 348 14.15 -10.88 5.20
C ARG A 348 13.79 -10.28 6.54
N THR A 349 12.98 -10.97 7.32
CA THR A 349 12.75 -10.63 8.72
C THR A 349 13.88 -11.20 9.60
N THR A 350 13.80 -10.96 10.91
CA THR A 350 14.73 -11.60 11.87
C THR A 350 14.44 -13.09 12.10
N VAL A 351 13.35 -13.63 11.52
CA VAL A 351 12.97 -15.04 11.59
C VAL A 351 13.35 -15.73 10.28
N GLU A 352 14.20 -16.75 10.35
CA GLU A 352 14.66 -17.48 9.17
C GLU A 352 13.48 -18.06 8.38
N GLY A 353 13.46 -17.80 7.06
CA GLY A 353 12.42 -18.26 6.15
C GLY A 353 11.18 -17.39 6.10
N LEU A 354 11.06 -16.40 7.01
CA LEU A 354 9.96 -15.43 7.03
C LEU A 354 10.40 -14.13 6.35
N TYR A 355 9.58 -13.65 5.40
CA TYR A 355 9.76 -12.42 4.66
C TYR A 355 8.56 -11.49 4.86
N ALA A 356 8.76 -10.19 4.63
CA ALA A 356 7.66 -9.25 4.59
C ALA A 356 7.89 -8.18 3.52
N ALA A 357 6.83 -7.76 2.82
CA ALA A 357 6.87 -6.72 1.79
C ALA A 357 5.58 -5.90 1.75
N GLY A 358 5.66 -4.68 1.24
CA GLY A 358 4.56 -3.70 1.26
C GLY A 358 4.31 -3.16 2.66
N GLU A 359 3.14 -2.57 2.90
CA GLU A 359 2.84 -1.77 4.10
C GLU A 359 2.98 -2.52 5.43
N CYS A 360 2.90 -3.87 5.46
CA CYS A 360 3.16 -4.60 6.71
C CYS A 360 4.64 -4.61 7.11
N SER A 361 5.56 -4.25 6.20
CA SER A 361 7.00 -4.26 6.44
C SER A 361 7.53 -2.88 6.81
N HIS A 362 8.55 -2.84 7.67
CA HIS A 362 9.36 -1.67 7.95
C HIS A 362 10.69 -1.79 7.20
N THR A 363 10.75 -1.26 5.99
CA THR A 363 11.95 -1.23 5.14
C THR A 363 12.94 -0.14 5.54
N GLY A 364 12.45 0.88 6.24
CA GLY A 364 13.22 2.10 6.54
C GLY A 364 13.14 3.17 5.44
N VAL A 365 12.46 2.92 4.34
CA VAL A 365 12.30 3.87 3.22
C VAL A 365 11.60 5.16 3.65
N HIS A 366 10.54 5.08 4.45
CA HIS A 366 9.65 6.21 4.69
C HIS A 366 10.04 7.12 5.86
N GLY A 367 11.00 6.70 6.70
CA GLY A 367 11.41 7.51 7.84
C GLY A 367 10.26 7.83 8.80
N ALA A 368 10.06 9.10 9.12
CA ALA A 368 9.00 9.57 10.01
C ALA A 368 7.71 9.96 9.27
N ASN A 369 7.75 10.17 7.95
CA ASN A 369 6.60 10.51 7.13
C ASN A 369 6.84 10.08 5.67
N ARG A 370 5.86 9.41 5.07
CA ARG A 370 5.96 8.85 3.72
C ARG A 370 5.78 9.93 2.66
N LEU A 371 6.72 9.98 1.70
CA LEU A 371 6.53 10.74 0.48
C LEU A 371 5.41 10.09 -0.36
N ALA A 372 4.52 10.90 -0.92
CA ALA A 372 3.42 10.42 -1.75
C ALA A 372 3.92 9.52 -2.88
N SER A 373 3.12 8.54 -3.29
CA SER A 373 3.39 7.61 -4.40
C SER A 373 4.65 6.72 -4.29
N ASN A 374 5.40 6.78 -3.17
CA ASN A 374 6.51 5.85 -2.89
C ASN A 374 6.05 4.47 -2.41
N SER A 375 4.83 4.32 -1.84
CA SER A 375 4.40 3.06 -1.24
C SER A 375 4.10 1.95 -2.25
N LEU A 376 3.51 2.29 -3.40
CA LEU A 376 3.32 1.30 -4.47
C LEU A 376 4.67 0.90 -5.07
N LEU A 377 5.61 1.85 -5.23
CA LEU A 377 6.96 1.53 -5.66
C LEU A 377 7.68 0.59 -4.68
N GLU A 378 7.56 0.87 -3.36
CA GLU A 378 8.09 0.00 -2.30
C GLU A 378 7.50 -1.41 -2.39
N ALA A 379 6.18 -1.52 -2.57
CA ALA A 379 5.49 -2.78 -2.71
C ALA A 379 6.06 -3.62 -3.89
N LEU A 380 6.37 -2.98 -5.01
CA LEU A 380 6.97 -3.64 -6.18
C LEU A 380 8.43 -4.05 -5.90
N VAL A 381 9.30 -3.11 -5.57
CA VAL A 381 10.74 -3.35 -5.41
C VAL A 381 11.03 -4.40 -4.35
N TYR A 382 10.44 -4.27 -3.16
CA TYR A 382 10.75 -5.16 -2.04
C TYR A 382 10.10 -6.54 -2.19
N SER A 383 8.92 -6.64 -2.81
CA SER A 383 8.30 -7.94 -3.07
C SER A 383 9.04 -8.75 -4.16
N ARG A 384 9.51 -8.08 -5.22
CA ARG A 384 10.41 -8.70 -6.20
C ARG A 384 11.70 -9.17 -5.52
N THR A 385 12.29 -8.33 -4.68
CA THR A 385 13.52 -8.67 -3.95
C THR A 385 13.33 -9.91 -3.07
N ALA A 386 12.19 -10.01 -2.35
CA ALA A 386 11.86 -11.20 -1.57
C ALA A 386 11.78 -12.45 -2.45
N ALA A 387 11.09 -12.37 -3.59
CA ALA A 387 10.96 -13.50 -4.52
C ALA A 387 12.31 -13.99 -5.07
N LEU A 388 13.18 -13.05 -5.44
CA LEU A 388 14.53 -13.39 -5.94
C LEU A 388 15.39 -14.03 -4.84
N ASP A 389 15.42 -13.49 -3.63
CA ASP A 389 16.20 -14.05 -2.53
C ASP A 389 15.70 -15.43 -2.12
N ILE A 390 14.39 -15.66 -2.08
CA ILE A 390 13.81 -16.99 -1.82
C ILE A 390 14.21 -17.96 -2.93
N THR A 391 14.12 -17.54 -4.19
CA THR A 391 14.51 -18.36 -5.35
C THR A 391 15.98 -18.76 -5.27
N ASP A 392 16.88 -17.84 -4.96
CA ASP A 392 18.30 -18.12 -4.79
C ASP A 392 18.56 -19.13 -3.66
N LYS A 393 17.82 -19.03 -2.55
CA LYS A 393 17.92 -19.99 -1.45
C LYS A 393 17.39 -21.38 -1.83
N ILE A 394 16.29 -21.45 -2.58
CA ILE A 394 15.78 -22.74 -3.10
C ILE A 394 16.79 -23.37 -4.03
N ASN A 395 17.39 -22.60 -4.93
CA ASN A 395 18.42 -23.09 -5.86
C ASN A 395 19.68 -23.58 -5.14
N LYS A 396 20.10 -22.86 -4.09
CA LYS A 396 21.32 -23.17 -3.33
C LYS A 396 21.17 -24.35 -2.35
N PHE A 397 20.05 -24.41 -1.67
CA PHE A 397 19.85 -25.37 -0.57
C PHE A 397 18.83 -26.48 -0.88
N GLY A 398 18.15 -26.40 -2.02
CA GLY A 398 17.06 -27.31 -2.39
C GLY A 398 15.81 -27.13 -1.56
N ARG A 399 14.80 -27.95 -1.85
CA ARG A 399 13.57 -28.07 -1.04
C ARG A 399 13.88 -28.87 0.21
N ARG A 400 13.67 -28.27 1.37
CA ARG A 400 13.99 -28.91 2.66
C ARG A 400 12.75 -29.62 3.20
N THR A 401 12.97 -30.81 3.80
CA THR A 401 11.91 -31.53 4.50
C THR A 401 11.45 -30.73 5.70
N LEU A 402 10.12 -30.45 5.77
CA LEU A 402 9.53 -29.78 6.91
C LEU A 402 9.52 -30.66 8.14
N GLY A 403 9.68 -30.04 9.31
CA GLY A 403 9.40 -30.68 10.59
C GLY A 403 7.95 -31.15 10.70
N GLU A 404 7.63 -31.84 11.78
CA GLU A 404 6.27 -32.33 12.04
C GLU A 404 5.28 -31.18 12.18
N GLU A 405 4.07 -31.41 11.67
CA GLU A 405 2.97 -30.49 11.84
C GLU A 405 2.61 -30.35 13.32
N PRO A 406 2.42 -29.13 13.84
CA PRO A 406 1.99 -28.94 15.22
C PRO A 406 0.66 -29.64 15.49
N VAL A 407 0.59 -30.41 16.57
CA VAL A 407 -0.66 -31.05 17.00
C VAL A 407 -1.55 -29.99 17.66
N TYR A 408 -2.56 -29.57 16.95
CA TYR A 408 -3.59 -28.65 17.51
C TYR A 408 -4.55 -29.45 18.39
N HIS A 409 -4.29 -29.49 19.70
CA HIS A 409 -5.29 -29.97 20.66
C HIS A 409 -6.47 -29.01 20.64
N GLY A 410 -7.55 -29.40 19.92
CA GLY A 410 -8.67 -28.56 19.62
C GLY A 410 -9.45 -28.06 20.82
N SER A 411 -9.18 -26.86 21.28
CA SER A 411 -10.26 -25.97 21.68
C SER A 411 -10.61 -25.14 20.41
N ALA A 412 -11.79 -25.38 19.86
CA ALA A 412 -12.31 -24.49 18.84
C ALA A 412 -12.15 -23.05 19.36
N PRO A 413 -11.66 -22.08 18.54
CA PRO A 413 -11.80 -20.69 18.91
C PRO A 413 -13.26 -20.50 19.23
N GLY A 414 -13.56 -20.01 20.44
CA GLY A 414 -14.90 -19.95 20.96
C GLY A 414 -15.83 -19.33 19.93
N LYS A 415 -17.10 -19.73 19.92
CA LYS A 415 -18.19 -19.29 19.02
C LYS A 415 -18.44 -17.76 18.97
N ASN A 416 -17.49 -16.95 19.44
CA ASN A 416 -17.59 -15.51 19.63
C ASN A 416 -16.62 -14.68 18.78
N ILE A 417 -16.18 -15.16 17.62
CA ILE A 417 -15.66 -14.25 16.62
C ILE A 417 -16.86 -13.77 15.82
N PRO A 418 -17.36 -12.53 16.04
CA PRO A 418 -18.42 -12.00 15.22
C PRO A 418 -17.90 -11.94 13.77
N PRO A 419 -18.74 -12.22 12.78
CA PRO A 419 -18.36 -11.99 11.39
C PRO A 419 -17.89 -10.54 11.26
N PRO A 420 -16.87 -10.25 10.46
CA PRO A 420 -16.44 -8.88 10.21
C PRO A 420 -17.64 -8.11 9.64
N ARG A 421 -18.14 -7.13 10.40
CA ARG A 421 -19.16 -6.17 9.94
C ARG A 421 -18.54 -5.18 8.97
#